data_bf44d9cd6cee90b45f8e8ebeb80a262e
#
_entry.id   bf44d9cd6cee90b45f8e8ebeb80a262e
#
_cell.length_a   1.000
_cell.length_b   1.000
_cell.length_c   1.000
_cell.angle_alpha   90.00
_cell.angle_beta   90.00
_cell.angle_gamma   90.00
#
_symmetry.space_group_name_H-M   'P 1'
#
loop_
_entity.id
_entity.type
_entity.pdbx_description
1 polymer ?
#
loop_
_entity_poly.entity_id
_entity_poly.type
_entity_poly.pdbx_seq_one_letter_code
_entity_poly.pdbx_strand_id
1 'polypeptide(L)' 'MKTGRLLKFHRPGGEVQAYLYRDGAGFRASIYLAAKDASGSNEALQRVSADSEAAVEAAVRAFVDERFPR' A
#
# COMPACT_ATOMS: atom_id res chain seq x y z
N MET A 1 -1.52 -6.08 20.37
CA MET A 1 -0.83 -6.71 19.26
C MET A 1 -1.35 -6.16 17.94
N LYS A 2 -0.48 -5.65 17.12
CA LYS A 2 -0.88 -5.08 15.85
C LYS A 2 -1.08 -6.16 14.81
N THR A 3 -2.22 -6.15 14.17
CA THR A 3 -2.46 -7.05 13.06
C THR A 3 -2.29 -6.23 11.79
N GLY A 4 -1.20 -6.50 11.09
CA GLY A 4 -0.94 -5.80 9.85
C GLY A 4 -0.52 -6.79 8.79
N ARG A 5 -0.74 -6.43 7.53
CA ARG A 5 -0.32 -7.24 6.40
C ARG A 5 0.45 -6.35 5.45
N LEU A 6 1.52 -6.91 4.90
CA LEU A 6 2.31 -6.20 3.90
C LEU A 6 2.04 -6.82 2.54
N LEU A 7 1.58 -6.00 1.62
CA LEU A 7 1.36 -6.42 0.24
C LEU A 7 2.50 -5.87 -0.60
N LYS A 8 3.03 -6.71 -1.46
CA LYS A 8 4.12 -6.31 -2.34
C LYS A 8 3.70 -6.52 -3.78
N PHE A 9 3.99 -5.52 -4.61
CA PHE A 9 3.66 -5.56 -6.03
C PHE A 9 4.92 -5.23 -6.81
N HIS A 10 5.30 -6.13 -7.71
CA HIS A 10 6.47 -5.92 -8.55
C HIS A 10 6.03 -5.27 -9.85
N ARG A 11 6.54 -4.08 -10.11
CA ARG A 11 6.18 -3.31 -11.30
C ARG A 11 7.44 -2.84 -12.01
N PRO A 12 7.33 -2.47 -13.30
CA PRO A 12 8.53 -2.04 -14.06
C PRO A 12 9.25 -0.85 -13.41
N GLY A 13 8.54 0.04 -12.76
CA GLY A 13 9.16 1.19 -12.13
C GLY A 13 9.73 0.95 -10.75
N GLY A 14 9.57 -0.26 -10.22
CA GLY A 14 10.06 -0.58 -8.89
C GLY A 14 9.09 -1.47 -8.16
N GLU A 15 9.35 -1.67 -6.89
CA GLU A 15 8.47 -2.47 -6.05
C GLU A 15 7.57 -1.55 -5.25
N VAL A 16 6.27 -1.79 -5.36
CA VAL A 16 5.28 -1.03 -4.59
C VAL A 16 4.88 -1.87 -3.40
N GLN A 17 4.90 -1.28 -2.23
CA GLN A 17 4.55 -1.95 -0.99
C GLN A 17 3.38 -1.23 -0.33
N ALA A 18 2.44 -1.99 0.18
CA ALA A 18 1.31 -1.42 0.89
C ALA A 18 1.17 -2.12 2.23
N TYR A 19 1.14 -1.35 3.29
CA TYR A 19 1.01 -1.88 4.62
C TYR A 19 -0.42 -1.66 5.09
N LEU A 20 -1.15 -2.76 5.29
CA LEU A 20 -2.52 -2.73 5.77
C LEU A 20 -2.53 -2.90 7.28
N TYR A 21 -3.33 -2.10 7.96
CA TYR A 21 -3.44 -2.22 9.40
C TYR A 21 -4.83 -1.79 9.85
N ARG A 22 -5.21 -2.26 11.01
CA ARG A 22 -6.48 -1.90 11.59
C ARG A 22 -6.34 -0.59 12.34
N ASP A 23 -7.30 0.30 12.14
CA ASP A 23 -7.27 1.61 12.79
C ASP A 23 -8.67 1.90 13.33
N GLY A 24 -8.85 1.73 14.62
CA GLY A 24 -10.14 1.94 15.24
C GLY A 24 -11.17 0.97 14.70
N ALA A 25 -12.27 1.49 14.20
CA ALA A 25 -13.35 0.67 13.68
C ALA A 25 -13.17 0.30 12.21
N GLY A 26 -12.11 0.83 11.60
CA GLY A 26 -11.90 0.60 10.17
C GLY A 26 -10.52 0.06 9.88
N PHE A 27 -10.17 0.07 8.60
CA PHE A 27 -8.87 -0.40 8.14
C PHE A 27 -8.23 0.67 7.30
N ARG A 28 -6.91 0.72 7.32
CA ARG A 28 -6.13 1.67 6.54
C ARG A 28 -4.97 0.97 5.88
N ALA A 29 -4.47 1.60 4.83
CA ALA A 29 -3.27 1.12 4.16
C ALA A 29 -2.42 2.31 3.74
N SER A 30 -1.12 2.17 3.91
CA SER A 30 -0.16 3.15 3.44
C SER A 30 0.62 2.52 2.30
N ILE A 31 0.72 3.23 1.18
CA ILE A 31 1.33 2.70 -0.03
C ILE A 31 2.66 3.41 -0.26
N TYR A 32 3.71 2.64 -0.44
CA TYR A 32 5.07 3.15 -0.61
C TYR A 32 5.68 2.61 -1.88
N LEU A 33 6.56 3.38 -2.47
CA LEU A 33 7.37 2.92 -3.60
C LEU A 33 8.79 2.68 -3.08
N ALA A 34 9.23 1.43 -3.15
CA ALA A 34 10.59 1.06 -2.78
C ALA A 34 11.44 1.07 -4.04
N ALA A 35 12.11 2.17 -4.29
CA ALA A 35 13.01 2.27 -5.43
C ALA A 35 14.35 1.69 -5.05
N LYS A 36 15.06 1.13 -6.05
CA LYS A 36 16.36 0.54 -5.80
C LYS A 36 17.36 1.56 -5.28
N ASP A 37 17.21 2.80 -5.73
CA ASP A 37 18.10 3.87 -5.33
C ASP A 37 17.49 4.72 -4.24
N ALA A 38 16.59 4.15 -3.47
CA ALA A 38 15.90 4.92 -2.44
C ALA A 38 16.92 5.47 -1.47
N SER A 39 17.17 6.74 -1.56
CA SER A 39 18.04 7.42 -0.62
C SER A 39 17.26 7.79 0.62
N GLY A 40 16.46 6.86 1.08
CA GLY A 40 15.88 6.96 2.38
C GLY A 40 14.58 7.70 2.54
N SER A 41 13.92 8.05 1.46
CA SER A 41 12.61 8.68 1.61
C SER A 41 11.54 7.61 1.69
N ASN A 42 10.92 7.49 2.85
CA ASN A 42 9.88 6.48 3.09
C ASN A 42 8.52 7.10 3.22
N GLU A 43 8.26 8.14 2.44
CA GLU A 43 6.98 8.78 2.49
C GLU A 43 5.94 7.97 1.74
N ALA A 44 4.75 7.88 2.30
CA ALA A 44 3.66 7.16 1.66
C ALA A 44 3.21 7.93 0.42
N LEU A 45 3.09 7.20 -0.70
CA LEU A 45 2.57 7.80 -1.92
C LEU A 45 1.09 8.10 -1.78
N GLN A 46 0.38 7.22 -1.08
CA GLN A 46 -1.06 7.33 -0.94
C GLN A 46 -1.49 6.58 0.29
N ARG A 47 -2.55 7.05 0.91
CA ARG A 47 -3.18 6.34 2.02
C ARG A 47 -4.63 6.12 1.67
N VAL A 48 -5.12 4.94 1.96
CA VAL A 48 -6.51 4.58 1.72
C VAL A 48 -7.11 4.05 3.00
N SER A 49 -8.42 4.19 3.13
CA SER A 49 -9.12 3.66 4.29
C SER A 49 -10.49 3.16 3.85
N ALA A 50 -11.01 2.21 4.59
CA ALA A 50 -12.31 1.64 4.30
C ALA A 50 -12.82 0.92 5.53
N ASP A 51 -14.07 0.46 5.45
CA ASP A 51 -14.72 -0.21 6.57
C ASP A 51 -14.28 -1.66 6.74
N SER A 52 -13.68 -2.25 5.72
CA SER A 52 -13.27 -3.64 5.78
C SER A 52 -11.90 -3.82 5.15
N GLU A 53 -11.23 -4.89 5.56
CA GLU A 53 -9.93 -5.22 5.01
C GLU A 53 -10.01 -5.48 3.51
N ALA A 54 -11.04 -6.19 3.09
CA ALA A 54 -11.21 -6.49 1.67
C ALA A 54 -11.38 -5.22 0.84
N ALA A 55 -12.11 -4.24 1.37
CA ALA A 55 -12.31 -2.98 0.66
C ALA A 55 -11.00 -2.19 0.56
N VAL A 56 -10.21 -2.18 1.64
CA VAL A 56 -8.92 -1.50 1.61
C VAL A 56 -7.99 -2.19 0.62
N GLU A 57 -7.96 -3.51 0.63
CA GLU A 57 -7.11 -4.24 -0.29
C GLU A 57 -7.50 -3.96 -1.74
N ALA A 58 -8.79 -3.92 -2.03
CA ALA A 58 -9.25 -3.61 -3.38
C ALA A 58 -8.83 -2.21 -3.80
N ALA A 59 -8.92 -1.26 -2.88
CA ALA A 59 -8.51 0.11 -3.18
C ALA A 59 -7.00 0.19 -3.46
N VAL A 60 -6.21 -0.55 -2.68
CA VAL A 60 -4.77 -0.58 -2.88
C VAL A 60 -4.43 -1.15 -4.26
N ARG A 61 -5.07 -2.27 -4.62
CA ARG A 61 -4.81 -2.90 -5.90
C ARG A 61 -5.20 -1.98 -7.06
N ALA A 62 -6.34 -1.30 -6.93
CA ALA A 62 -6.78 -0.37 -7.96
C ALA A 62 -5.78 0.78 -8.14
N PHE A 63 -5.29 1.32 -7.03
CA PHE A 63 -4.32 2.40 -7.09
C PHE A 63 -3.03 1.93 -7.77
N VAL A 64 -2.54 0.76 -7.37
CA VAL A 64 -1.28 0.24 -7.92
C VAL A 64 -1.44 -0.05 -9.41
N ASP A 65 -2.55 -0.64 -9.80
CA ASP A 65 -2.76 -0.96 -11.22
C ASP A 65 -2.87 0.30 -12.07
N GLU A 66 -3.41 1.37 -11.51
CA GLU A 66 -3.58 2.61 -12.25
C GLU A 66 -2.27 3.40 -12.34
N ARG A 67 -1.56 3.51 -11.21
CA ARG A 67 -0.35 4.33 -11.17
C ARG A 67 0.89 3.58 -11.65
N PHE A 68 0.90 2.29 -11.48
CA PHE A 68 2.05 1.47 -11.83
C PHE A 68 1.60 0.27 -12.63
N PRO A 69 1.13 0.46 -13.86
CA PRO A 69 0.67 -0.66 -14.69
C PRO A 69 1.83 -1.58 -15.04
N ARG A 70 1.48 -2.81 -15.29
CA ARG A 70 2.47 -3.81 -15.67
C ARG A 70 3.04 -3.58 -17.05
#